data_eafe911fb81745326b52189b9f29acba
#
_entry.id   eafe911fb81745326b52189b9f29acba
#
_cell.length_a   1.000
_cell.length_b   1.000
_cell.length_c   1.000
_cell.angle_alpha   90.00
_cell.angle_beta   90.00
_cell.angle_gamma   90.00
#
_symmetry.space_group_name_H-M   'P 1'
#
loop_
_entity.id
_entity.type
_entity.pdbx_description
1 polymer ?
#
loop_
_entity_poly.entity_id
_entity_poly.type
_entity_poly.pdbx_seq_one_letter_code
_entity_poly.pdbx_strand_id
1 'polypeptide(L)'
;MIKMIKFKNSEITPENIYKKRRSFIKSIGLGASTLAMSTIPFVNKSLASERDKLTSYKDITTYNNYYEFGTSKSDPYRNSQIFKTTPWDIAIEGEVEKPIKLSMEEISEMFISEERIYRLRCVEGWSMVIPWMGFSLSKLLSKVNPTNKAKFVEFESVYDPAQMKGQRYPVLNWPYNEGLRIDEAMHP
;
A
#
# COMPACT_ATOMS: atom_id res chain seq x y z
N MET A 1 17.66 19.80 10.92
CA MET A 1 16.64 20.86 11.15
C MET A 1 15.45 20.54 10.24
N ILE A 2 14.47 19.81 10.77
CA ILE A 2 13.31 19.33 9.98
C ILE A 2 12.36 20.51 9.75
N LYS A 3 12.17 20.89 8.51
CA LYS A 3 11.27 21.95 8.10
C LYS A 3 9.87 21.37 8.03
N MET A 4 9.06 21.55 9.07
CA MET A 4 7.65 21.15 9.04
C MET A 4 6.91 21.92 7.94
N ILE A 5 6.41 21.20 6.94
CA ILE A 5 5.55 21.75 5.90
C ILE A 5 4.18 21.96 6.53
N LYS A 6 3.78 23.24 6.74
CA LYS A 6 2.42 23.58 7.18
C LYS A 6 1.51 23.61 5.95
N PHE A 7 0.65 22.62 5.83
CA PHE A 7 -0.46 22.67 4.85
C PHE A 7 -1.52 23.67 5.31
N LYS A 8 -2.08 24.43 4.36
CA LYS A 8 -3.24 25.27 4.64
C LYS A 8 -4.47 24.38 4.80
N ASN A 9 -5.37 24.71 5.73
CA ASN A 9 -6.61 23.93 5.93
C ASN A 9 -7.47 23.80 4.65
N SER A 10 -7.32 24.71 3.69
CA SER A 10 -7.97 24.65 2.36
C SER A 10 -7.38 23.57 1.43
N GLU A 11 -6.19 23.05 1.73
CA GLU A 11 -5.51 22.01 0.94
C GLU A 11 -5.81 20.59 1.45
N ILE A 12 -6.46 20.51 2.62
CA ILE A 12 -6.83 19.24 3.24
C ILE A 12 -8.31 18.97 3.01
N THR A 13 -8.64 17.87 2.35
CA THR A 13 -10.05 17.46 2.19
C THR A 13 -10.64 17.14 3.56
N PRO A 14 -11.72 17.83 4.00
CA PRO A 14 -12.36 17.54 5.27
C PRO A 14 -12.79 16.07 5.39
N GLU A 15 -12.60 15.47 6.55
CA GLU A 15 -12.89 14.06 6.82
C GLU A 15 -14.33 13.65 6.49
N ASN A 16 -15.30 14.53 6.74
CA ASN A 16 -16.70 14.30 6.42
C ASN A 16 -16.97 14.19 4.91
N ILE A 17 -16.21 14.92 4.08
CA ILE A 17 -16.29 14.84 2.62
C ILE A 17 -15.62 13.55 2.16
N TYR A 18 -14.48 13.20 2.73
CA TYR A 18 -13.80 11.94 2.42
C TYR A 18 -14.68 10.71 2.74
N LYS A 19 -15.29 10.67 3.91
CA LYS A 19 -16.21 9.58 4.31
C LYS A 19 -17.48 9.51 3.45
N LYS A 20 -18.00 10.65 2.96
CA LYS A 20 -19.19 10.70 2.08
C LYS A 20 -18.89 10.36 0.62
N ARG A 21 -17.63 10.26 0.22
CA ARG A 21 -17.24 9.98 -1.17
C ARG A 21 -17.88 8.70 -1.73
N ARG A 22 -17.98 7.67 -0.92
CA ARG A 22 -18.61 6.39 -1.30
C ARG A 22 -20.14 6.51 -1.51
N SER A 23 -20.81 7.33 -0.70
CA SER A 23 -22.24 7.61 -0.83
C SER A 23 -22.52 8.50 -2.05
N PHE A 24 -21.66 9.45 -2.34
CA PHE A 24 -21.76 10.33 -3.50
C PHE A 24 -21.65 9.56 -4.82
N ILE A 25 -20.68 8.63 -4.92
CA ILE A 25 -20.52 7.76 -6.10
C ILE A 25 -21.73 6.86 -6.29
N LYS A 26 -22.32 6.34 -5.20
CA LYS A 26 -23.57 5.55 -5.26
C LYS A 26 -24.77 6.38 -5.72
N SER A 27 -24.87 7.65 -5.31
CA SER A 27 -25.98 8.55 -5.68
C SER A 27 -25.95 8.93 -7.16
N ILE A 28 -24.78 9.11 -7.76
CA ILE A 28 -24.64 9.40 -9.20
C ILE A 28 -25.04 8.16 -10.03
N GLY A 29 -24.73 6.96 -9.54
CA GLY A 29 -25.16 5.71 -10.19
C GLY A 29 -26.67 5.46 -10.19
N LEU A 30 -27.40 6.00 -9.22
CA LEU A 30 -28.86 5.84 -9.09
C LEU A 30 -29.65 6.92 -9.84
N GLY A 31 -29.04 8.08 -10.14
CA GLY A 31 -29.71 9.20 -10.83
C GLY A 31 -29.83 9.04 -12.35
N ALA A 32 -29.15 8.08 -12.96
CA ALA A 32 -29.13 7.87 -14.40
C ALA A 32 -30.10 6.78 -14.90
N SER A 33 -30.92 6.16 -14.05
CA SER A 33 -31.68 4.95 -14.37
C SER A 33 -33.21 5.08 -14.35
N THR A 34 -33.78 6.29 -14.41
CA THR A 34 -35.24 6.47 -14.35
C THR A 34 -35.94 6.69 -15.69
N LEU A 35 -35.30 6.38 -16.82
CA LEU A 35 -35.95 6.43 -18.14
C LEU A 35 -35.51 5.26 -19.02
N ALA A 36 -35.88 4.03 -18.70
CA ALA A 36 -36.14 2.92 -19.65
C ALA A 36 -36.53 1.64 -18.87
N MET A 37 -37.76 1.57 -18.37
CA MET A 37 -38.36 0.28 -18.01
C MET A 37 -38.97 -0.32 -19.27
N SER A 38 -38.25 -1.20 -19.95
CA SER A 38 -38.83 -2.24 -20.81
C SER A 38 -37.93 -3.48 -20.76
N THR A 39 -38.47 -4.49 -20.07
CA THR A 39 -38.27 -5.94 -20.23
C THR A 39 -36.88 -6.40 -20.72
N ILE A 40 -35.88 -6.38 -19.84
CA ILE A 40 -34.68 -7.19 -20.01
C ILE A 40 -34.70 -8.24 -18.90
N PRO A 41 -34.66 -9.56 -19.21
CA PRO A 41 -34.51 -10.56 -18.17
C PRO A 41 -33.21 -10.29 -17.40
N PHE A 42 -33.33 -10.21 -16.09
CA PHE A 42 -32.24 -9.99 -15.17
C PHE A 42 -31.24 -11.16 -15.25
N VAL A 43 -30.35 -11.12 -16.21
CA VAL A 43 -29.19 -12.01 -16.22
C VAL A 43 -28.21 -11.43 -15.20
N ASN A 44 -28.32 -11.94 -13.97
CA ASN A 44 -27.29 -11.82 -12.95
C ASN A 44 -25.99 -12.54 -13.41
N LYS A 45 -25.42 -12.13 -14.54
CA LYS A 45 -24.01 -12.36 -14.80
C LYS A 45 -23.26 -11.36 -13.91
N SER A 46 -22.69 -11.86 -12.84
CA SER A 46 -21.87 -11.06 -11.95
C SER A 46 -20.84 -10.31 -12.78
N LEU A 47 -21.00 -8.99 -12.92
CA LEU A 47 -20.03 -8.09 -13.55
C LEU A 47 -18.66 -8.10 -12.81
N ALA A 48 -18.55 -8.89 -11.75
CA ALA A 48 -17.34 -9.13 -10.99
C ALA A 48 -16.31 -10.00 -11.75
N SER A 49 -16.73 -10.94 -12.62
CA SER A 49 -15.81 -11.98 -13.11
C SER A 49 -14.82 -11.53 -14.19
N GLU A 50 -15.10 -10.48 -14.96
CA GLU A 50 -14.10 -9.96 -15.94
C GLU A 50 -13.17 -8.90 -15.34
N ARG A 51 -13.57 -8.21 -14.27
CA ARG A 51 -12.76 -7.18 -13.62
C ARG A 51 -11.72 -7.72 -12.67
N ASP A 52 -11.83 -8.98 -12.27
CA ASP A 52 -11.00 -9.61 -11.25
C ASP A 52 -10.05 -10.68 -11.83
N LYS A 53 -9.82 -10.66 -13.14
CA LYS A 53 -8.79 -11.50 -13.75
C LYS A 53 -7.43 -11.15 -13.17
N LEU A 54 -6.73 -12.16 -12.66
CA LEU A 54 -5.38 -12.00 -12.15
C LEU A 54 -4.47 -11.42 -13.24
N THR A 55 -3.65 -10.46 -12.84
CA THR A 55 -2.59 -9.92 -13.69
C THR A 55 -1.55 -11.01 -13.95
N SER A 56 -0.97 -11.02 -15.15
CA SER A 56 0.04 -12.02 -15.48
C SER A 56 1.24 -11.95 -14.52
N TYR A 57 1.81 -13.10 -14.18
CA TYR A 57 3.01 -13.15 -13.34
C TYR A 57 4.14 -12.28 -13.91
N LYS A 58 4.31 -12.28 -15.23
CA LYS A 58 5.29 -11.45 -15.92
C LYS A 58 5.08 -9.97 -15.61
N ASP A 59 3.86 -9.47 -15.73
CA ASP A 59 3.57 -8.05 -15.48
C ASP A 59 3.75 -7.71 -14.00
N ILE A 60 3.27 -8.58 -13.08
CA ILE A 60 3.43 -8.39 -11.65
C ILE A 60 4.92 -8.26 -11.25
N THR A 61 5.78 -9.07 -11.84
CA THR A 61 7.21 -9.13 -11.46
C THR A 61 8.08 -8.14 -12.22
N THR A 62 7.63 -7.58 -13.35
CA THR A 62 8.44 -6.67 -14.16
C THR A 62 8.02 -5.21 -14.06
N TYR A 63 6.83 -4.91 -13.52
CA TYR A 63 6.33 -3.55 -13.31
C TYR A 63 6.25 -3.25 -11.83
N ASN A 64 6.92 -2.20 -11.40
CA ASN A 64 6.80 -1.66 -10.04
C ASN A 64 7.27 -0.20 -9.99
N ASN A 65 7.20 0.45 -8.84
CA ASN A 65 7.48 1.87 -8.65
C ASN A 65 8.51 2.13 -7.55
N TYR A 66 9.44 1.23 -7.32
CA TYR A 66 10.53 1.43 -6.37
C TYR A 66 11.61 2.31 -6.98
N TYR A 67 11.49 3.61 -6.77
CA TYR A 67 12.41 4.63 -7.30
C TYR A 67 13.82 4.51 -6.75
N GLU A 68 13.99 3.77 -5.66
CA GLU A 68 15.28 3.36 -5.13
C GLU A 68 16.15 2.64 -6.17
N PHE A 69 15.51 1.97 -7.13
CA PHE A 69 16.19 1.25 -8.22
C PHE A 69 16.15 1.97 -9.56
N GLY A 70 15.39 3.07 -9.67
CA GLY A 70 15.25 3.86 -10.89
C GLY A 70 13.82 4.31 -11.14
N THR A 71 13.65 5.27 -12.02
CA THR A 71 12.37 5.96 -12.28
C THR A 71 11.50 5.31 -13.34
N SER A 72 12.04 4.37 -14.13
CA SER A 72 11.25 3.61 -15.10
C SER A 72 10.56 2.42 -14.41
N LYS A 73 9.33 2.10 -14.81
CA LYS A 73 8.53 0.98 -14.26
C LYS A 73 9.23 -0.37 -14.26
N SER A 74 10.16 -0.59 -15.18
CA SER A 74 10.94 -1.83 -15.29
C SER A 74 12.34 -1.75 -14.67
N ASP A 75 12.76 -0.58 -14.18
CA ASP A 75 14.09 -0.41 -13.60
C ASP A 75 14.28 -1.25 -12.33
N PRO A 76 13.32 -1.32 -11.39
CA PRO A 76 13.48 -2.18 -10.23
C PRO A 76 13.72 -3.65 -10.59
N TYR A 77 12.97 -4.20 -11.55
CA TYR A 77 13.20 -5.57 -12.01
C TYR A 77 14.62 -5.80 -12.52
N ARG A 78 15.19 -4.85 -13.26
CA ARG A 78 16.54 -4.96 -13.83
C ARG A 78 17.64 -4.71 -12.80
N ASN A 79 17.43 -3.72 -11.94
CA ASN A 79 18.49 -3.17 -11.08
C ASN A 79 18.52 -3.80 -9.68
N SER A 80 17.46 -4.50 -9.24
CA SER A 80 17.41 -5.16 -7.93
C SER A 80 18.12 -6.51 -7.86
N GLN A 81 18.60 -7.06 -8.97
CA GLN A 81 19.18 -8.41 -9.03
C GLN A 81 20.41 -8.62 -8.13
N ILE A 82 21.10 -7.54 -7.79
CA ILE A 82 22.28 -7.57 -6.91
C ILE A 82 21.93 -7.19 -5.47
N PHE A 83 20.66 -6.84 -5.20
CA PHE A 83 20.24 -6.40 -3.89
C PHE A 83 20.21 -7.57 -2.90
N LYS A 84 20.88 -7.38 -1.77
CA LYS A 84 20.95 -8.39 -0.71
C LYS A 84 19.74 -8.26 0.21
N THR A 85 18.92 -9.28 0.23
CA THR A 85 17.71 -9.36 1.07
C THR A 85 17.92 -10.14 2.37
N THR A 86 19.10 -10.73 2.57
CA THR A 86 19.43 -11.54 3.75
C THR A 86 20.86 -11.21 4.22
N PRO A 87 21.08 -10.98 5.53
CA PRO A 87 20.07 -10.89 6.59
C PRO A 87 19.21 -9.63 6.49
N TRP A 88 17.95 -9.70 6.96
CA TRP A 88 17.05 -8.55 6.97
C TRP A 88 16.28 -8.48 8.28
N ASP A 89 16.32 -7.30 8.90
CA ASP A 89 15.63 -7.04 10.16
C ASP A 89 14.65 -5.87 10.00
N ILE A 90 13.55 -5.92 10.74
CA ILE A 90 12.58 -4.83 10.85
C ILE A 90 12.57 -4.33 12.28
N ALA A 91 12.84 -3.04 12.48
CA ALA A 91 12.68 -2.37 13.77
C ALA A 91 11.28 -1.74 13.83
N ILE A 92 10.58 -1.94 14.95
CA ILE A 92 9.29 -1.33 15.23
C ILE A 92 9.44 -0.57 16.53
N GLU A 93 9.33 0.76 16.44
CA GLU A 93 9.62 1.68 17.54
C GLU A 93 8.69 2.91 17.51
N GLY A 94 8.96 3.90 18.37
CA GLY A 94 8.17 5.11 18.49
C GLY A 94 7.07 4.98 19.55
N GLU A 95 5.83 5.36 19.22
CA GLU A 95 4.69 5.36 20.15
C GLU A 95 4.11 3.93 20.36
N VAL A 96 4.95 3.05 20.88
CA VAL A 96 4.65 1.66 21.22
C VAL A 96 5.10 1.34 22.65
N GLU A 97 4.41 0.41 23.32
CA GLU A 97 4.79 -0.02 24.66
C GLU A 97 6.01 -0.95 24.67
N LYS A 98 6.18 -1.72 23.62
CA LYS A 98 7.20 -2.77 23.49
C LYS A 98 7.94 -2.63 22.16
N PRO A 99 8.92 -1.73 22.07
CA PRO A 99 9.76 -1.66 20.89
C PRO A 99 10.46 -3.01 20.64
N ILE A 100 10.46 -3.47 19.39
CA ILE A 100 11.08 -4.74 19.03
C ILE A 100 11.87 -4.61 17.73
N LYS A 101 12.85 -5.47 17.56
CA LYS A 101 13.54 -5.70 16.31
C LYS A 101 13.42 -7.17 15.98
N LEU A 102 12.93 -7.48 14.79
CA LEU A 102 12.64 -8.84 14.33
C LEU A 102 13.38 -9.12 13.03
N SER A 103 13.99 -10.29 12.93
CA SER A 103 14.46 -10.83 11.67
C SER A 103 13.28 -11.30 10.80
N MET A 104 13.52 -11.48 9.51
CA MET A 104 12.50 -12.05 8.62
C MET A 104 12.17 -13.50 8.97
N GLU A 105 13.13 -14.23 9.50
CA GLU A 105 12.95 -15.61 9.99
C GLU A 105 11.97 -15.63 11.17
N GLU A 106 12.18 -14.77 12.19
CA GLU A 106 11.29 -14.66 13.35
C GLU A 106 9.87 -14.25 12.93
N ILE A 107 9.73 -13.32 11.99
CA ILE A 107 8.44 -12.92 11.45
C ILE A 107 7.74 -14.10 10.77
N SER A 108 8.47 -14.88 9.98
CA SER A 108 7.92 -16.03 9.26
C SER A 108 7.49 -17.16 10.20
N GLU A 109 8.16 -17.31 11.35
CA GLU A 109 7.79 -18.26 12.39
C GLU A 109 6.59 -17.80 13.22
N MET A 110 6.49 -16.49 13.47
CA MET A 110 5.40 -15.91 14.28
C MET A 110 4.05 -15.88 13.56
N PHE A 111 4.04 -15.72 12.25
CA PHE A 111 2.83 -15.46 11.49
C PHE A 111 2.65 -16.42 10.34
N ILE A 112 1.51 -17.12 10.35
CA ILE A 112 1.12 -17.97 9.22
C ILE A 112 0.73 -17.08 8.05
N SER A 113 1.39 -17.28 6.92
CA SER A 113 1.06 -16.59 5.68
C SER A 113 -0.25 -17.11 5.09
N GLU A 114 -1.05 -16.22 4.58
CA GLU A 114 -2.30 -16.50 3.87
C GLU A 114 -2.30 -15.80 2.50
N GLU A 115 -2.95 -16.39 1.52
CA GLU A 115 -3.14 -15.75 0.22
C GLU A 115 -4.34 -14.79 0.28
N ARG A 116 -4.13 -13.56 -0.18
CA ARG A 116 -5.19 -12.56 -0.36
C ARG A 116 -5.09 -11.93 -1.73
N ILE A 117 -6.19 -11.90 -2.46
CA ILE A 117 -6.24 -11.28 -3.78
C ILE A 117 -6.72 -9.85 -3.65
N TYR A 118 -5.82 -8.91 -3.91
CA TYR A 118 -6.11 -7.48 -3.86
C TYR A 118 -5.83 -6.79 -5.18
N ARG A 119 -6.63 -5.78 -5.47
CA ARG A 119 -6.36 -4.84 -6.55
C ARG A 119 -5.43 -3.75 -6.04
N LEU A 120 -4.22 -3.69 -6.61
CA LEU A 120 -3.29 -2.59 -6.45
C LEU A 120 -3.59 -1.51 -7.49
N ARG A 121 -3.65 -0.25 -7.04
CA ARG A 121 -3.64 0.93 -7.92
C ARG A 121 -2.39 1.73 -7.63
N CYS A 122 -1.55 1.88 -8.65
CA CYS A 122 -0.33 2.67 -8.56
C CYS A 122 -0.64 4.15 -8.83
N VAL A 123 0.07 5.05 -8.16
CA VAL A 123 0.05 6.50 -8.43
C VAL A 123 0.45 6.81 -9.87
N GLU A 124 1.24 5.95 -10.50
CA GLU A 124 1.67 6.05 -11.90
C GLU A 124 0.59 5.70 -12.94
N GLY A 125 -0.66 5.52 -12.51
CA GLY A 125 -1.82 5.38 -13.39
C GLY A 125 -2.08 3.97 -13.93
N TRP A 126 -1.41 2.94 -13.41
CA TRP A 126 -1.71 1.54 -13.73
C TRP A 126 -2.27 0.78 -12.52
N SER A 127 -2.86 -0.38 -12.75
CA SER A 127 -3.39 -1.25 -11.70
C SER A 127 -3.17 -2.72 -12.03
N MET A 128 -3.09 -3.53 -10.98
CA MET A 128 -2.95 -4.97 -11.05
C MET A 128 -3.91 -5.65 -10.08
N VAL A 129 -4.26 -6.90 -10.36
CA VAL A 129 -4.92 -7.82 -9.44
C VAL A 129 -3.90 -8.87 -9.04
N ILE A 130 -3.45 -8.85 -7.80
CA ILE A 130 -2.29 -9.61 -7.34
C ILE A 130 -2.69 -10.59 -6.24
N PRO A 131 -2.31 -11.88 -6.34
CA PRO A 131 -2.40 -12.84 -5.25
C PRO A 131 -1.21 -12.62 -4.30
N TRP A 132 -1.43 -11.86 -3.24
CA TRP A 132 -0.42 -11.57 -2.23
C TRP A 132 -0.32 -12.71 -1.24
N MET A 133 0.91 -13.09 -0.88
CA MET A 133 1.18 -13.97 0.26
C MET A 133 1.71 -13.15 1.43
N GLY A 134 1.10 -13.30 2.59
CA GLY A 134 1.51 -12.56 3.78
C GLY A 134 0.50 -12.69 4.91
N PHE A 135 0.56 -11.76 5.84
CA PHE A 135 -0.34 -11.71 6.99
C PHE A 135 -0.79 -10.27 7.25
N SER A 136 -1.84 -10.10 8.05
CA SER A 136 -2.35 -8.77 8.38
C SER A 136 -1.33 -7.97 9.21
N LEU A 137 -1.05 -6.72 8.79
CA LEU A 137 -0.18 -5.79 9.51
C LEU A 137 -0.64 -5.59 10.96
N SER A 138 -1.94 -5.60 11.21
CA SER A 138 -2.51 -5.45 12.55
C SER A 138 -2.03 -6.54 13.52
N LYS A 139 -1.74 -7.76 13.05
CA LYS A 139 -1.19 -8.83 13.89
C LYS A 139 0.22 -8.48 14.38
N LEU A 140 1.04 -7.89 13.53
CA LEU A 140 2.39 -7.44 13.89
C LEU A 140 2.33 -6.24 14.87
N LEU A 141 1.51 -5.24 14.56
CA LEU A 141 1.36 -4.06 15.40
C LEU A 141 0.80 -4.40 16.79
N SER A 142 -0.08 -5.38 16.89
CA SER A 142 -0.60 -5.87 18.18
C SER A 142 0.48 -6.46 19.10
N LYS A 143 1.61 -6.92 18.55
CA LYS A 143 2.74 -7.41 19.35
C LYS A 143 3.46 -6.30 20.10
N VAL A 144 3.48 -5.11 19.56
CA VAL A 144 4.19 -3.94 20.11
C VAL A 144 3.29 -3.04 20.95
N ASN A 145 1.97 -3.26 20.95
CA ASN A 145 0.96 -2.47 21.67
C ASN A 145 1.12 -0.96 21.39
N PRO A 146 0.65 -0.45 20.25
CA PRO A 146 0.66 0.99 19.98
C PRO A 146 -0.05 1.78 21.08
N THR A 147 0.56 2.87 21.55
CA THR A 147 -0.02 3.70 22.60
C THR A 147 -1.18 4.55 22.05
N ASN A 148 -1.98 5.14 22.92
CA ASN A 148 -3.08 6.05 22.53
C ASN A 148 -2.59 7.32 21.79
N LYS A 149 -1.29 7.59 21.83
CA LYS A 149 -0.65 8.70 21.12
C LYS A 149 -0.32 8.34 19.66
N ALA A 150 -0.17 7.06 19.34
CA ALA A 150 0.07 6.60 17.99
C ALA A 150 -1.11 7.00 17.09
N LYS A 151 -0.87 7.80 16.09
CA LYS A 151 -1.88 8.27 15.13
C LYS A 151 -1.63 7.71 13.73
N PHE A 152 -0.38 7.41 13.44
CA PHE A 152 0.08 6.93 12.15
C PHE A 152 1.12 5.81 12.36
N VAL A 153 1.24 4.96 11.35
CA VAL A 153 2.36 4.05 11.17
C VAL A 153 3.18 4.59 10.02
N GLU A 154 4.44 4.89 10.27
CA GLU A 154 5.41 5.31 9.25
C GLU A 154 6.26 4.10 8.84
N PHE A 155 6.47 3.96 7.55
CA PHE A 155 7.37 2.98 6.95
C PHE A 155 8.54 3.74 6.34
N GLU A 156 9.74 3.41 6.74
CA GLU A 156 10.95 4.00 6.18
C GLU A 156 11.73 2.93 5.43
N SER A 157 12.10 3.22 4.18
CA SER A 157 12.92 2.32 3.37
C SER A 157 14.39 2.40 3.77
N VAL A 158 15.14 1.34 3.47
CA VAL A 158 16.58 1.36 3.71
C VAL A 158 17.28 2.37 2.79
N TYR A 159 18.29 3.06 3.32
CA TYR A 159 19.15 3.94 2.54
C TYR A 159 20.47 3.24 2.21
N ASP A 160 20.57 2.71 1.02
CA ASP A 160 21.77 2.03 0.51
C ASP A 160 22.03 2.38 -0.98
N PRO A 161 22.58 3.55 -1.28
CA PRO A 161 22.87 3.98 -2.65
C PRO A 161 23.92 3.12 -3.36
N ALA A 162 24.61 2.21 -2.66
CA ALA A 162 25.53 1.28 -3.29
C ALA A 162 24.77 0.19 -4.05
N GLN A 163 23.70 -0.35 -3.47
CA GLN A 163 22.82 -1.35 -4.06
C GLN A 163 21.62 -0.73 -4.77
N MET A 164 21.07 0.35 -4.21
CA MET A 164 19.89 1.08 -4.72
C MET A 164 20.31 2.32 -5.49
N LYS A 165 20.63 2.15 -6.76
CA LYS A 165 21.24 3.22 -7.59
C LYS A 165 20.34 4.45 -7.78
N GLY A 166 19.02 4.31 -7.67
CA GLY A 166 18.06 5.42 -7.76
C GLY A 166 18.23 6.43 -6.62
N GLN A 167 18.67 5.97 -5.44
CA GLN A 167 18.93 6.83 -4.28
C GLN A 167 20.14 7.78 -4.46
N ARG A 168 20.91 7.63 -5.52
CA ARG A 168 22.01 8.56 -5.88
C ARG A 168 21.51 9.87 -6.47
N TYR A 169 20.24 9.91 -6.86
CA TYR A 169 19.62 11.05 -7.52
C TYR A 169 18.52 11.63 -6.63
N PRO A 170 18.40 12.95 -6.50
CA PRO A 170 17.41 13.60 -5.63
C PRO A 170 16.01 13.66 -6.28
N VAL A 171 15.54 12.55 -6.83
CA VAL A 171 14.20 12.44 -7.43
C VAL A 171 13.13 12.50 -6.34
N LEU A 172 13.43 11.88 -5.18
CA LEU A 172 12.63 11.91 -3.97
C LEU A 172 13.52 12.27 -2.79
N ASN A 173 12.92 12.53 -1.65
CA ASN A 173 13.66 12.61 -0.39
C ASN A 173 14.03 11.18 0.05
N TRP A 174 15.29 10.96 0.36
CA TRP A 174 15.81 9.67 0.81
C TRP A 174 16.24 9.70 2.29
N PRO A 175 16.01 8.63 3.06
CA PRO A 175 15.24 7.43 2.71
C PRO A 175 13.79 7.75 2.38
N TYR A 176 13.17 6.94 1.51
CA TYR A 176 11.75 7.09 1.18
C TYR A 176 10.90 6.60 2.35
N ASN A 177 9.84 7.31 2.64
CA ASN A 177 8.89 6.92 3.66
C ASN A 177 7.44 7.09 3.19
N GLU A 178 6.61 6.23 3.72
CA GLU A 178 5.15 6.23 3.54
C GLU A 178 4.46 6.08 4.88
N GLY A 179 3.18 6.41 4.93
CA GLY A 179 2.41 6.35 6.16
C GLY A 179 1.01 5.80 5.97
N LEU A 180 0.55 5.06 6.97
CA LEU A 180 -0.85 4.70 7.15
C LEU A 180 -1.40 5.36 8.40
N ARG A 181 -2.68 5.69 8.41
CA ARG A 181 -3.37 6.01 9.66
C ARG A 181 -3.42 4.76 10.53
N ILE A 182 -3.41 4.95 11.84
CA ILE A 182 -3.41 3.81 12.77
C ILE A 182 -4.66 2.92 12.61
N ASP A 183 -5.81 3.50 12.32
CA ASP A 183 -7.05 2.75 12.08
C ASP A 183 -7.02 1.93 10.77
N GLU A 184 -6.31 2.41 9.75
CA GLU A 184 -6.06 1.66 8.51
C GLU A 184 -5.05 0.54 8.75
N ALA A 185 -3.95 0.82 9.46
CA ALA A 185 -2.91 -0.15 9.76
C ALA A 185 -3.39 -1.29 10.68
N MET A 186 -4.35 -0.99 11.57
CA MET A 186 -4.96 -1.97 12.50
C MET A 186 -6.16 -2.71 11.90
N HIS A 187 -6.53 -2.45 10.66
CA HIS A 187 -7.60 -3.19 9.98
C HIS A 187 -7.19 -4.66 9.79
N PRO A 188 -8.07 -5.64 10.10
CA PRO A 188 -7.78 -7.08 10.00
C PRO A 188 -7.61 -7.58 8.58
#